data_e1c14e9386f94bc6543dc8dcfbf821b8
#
_entry.id   e1c14e9386f94bc6543dc8dcfbf821b8
#
_cell.length_a   1.000
_cell.length_b   1.000
_cell.length_c   1.000
_cell.angle_alpha   90.00
_cell.angle_beta   90.00
_cell.angle_gamma   90.00
#
_symmetry.space_group_name_H-M   'P 1'
#
loop_
_entity.id
_entity.type
_entity.pdbx_description
1 polymer ?
#
loop_
_entity_poly.entity_id
_entity_poly.type
_entity_poly.pdbx_seq_one_letter_code
_entity_poly.pdbx_strand_id
1 'polypeptide(L)'
;MRSLKSSLESAEDAVKNKLLQHGTGRTYAIVMETGDEVVGCLAAFARDAHLSKAEFKGLGGLREVLLGCFEIDGHPRVRVPLTEPVGVMSLVGNIAVSDGEPKVDPHAVVRQADGSAWGGRLLEGHACPSLEILLSVSD
;
A
#
# COMPACT_ATOMS: atom_id res chain seq x y z
N MET A 1 13.75 6.68 -7.16
CA MET A 1 12.28 6.61 -7.19
C MET A 1 11.79 6.79 -8.60
N ARG A 2 10.82 6.02 -8.97
CA ARG A 2 10.22 6.21 -10.27
C ARG A 2 9.63 7.61 -10.36
N SER A 3 9.94 8.29 -11.44
CA SER A 3 9.33 9.57 -11.72
C SER A 3 7.83 9.34 -11.89
N LEU A 4 7.05 10.20 -11.32
CA LEU A 4 5.63 10.18 -11.58
C LEU A 4 5.35 10.65 -12.99
N LYS A 5 6.39 10.99 -13.69
CA LYS A 5 6.41 11.43 -15.05
C LYS A 5 5.48 12.60 -15.21
N SER A 6 4.27 12.34 -15.38
CA SER A 6 3.31 13.41 -15.46
C SER A 6 2.03 12.91 -14.85
N SER A 7 1.17 13.83 -14.57
CA SER A 7 -0.15 13.47 -14.08
C SER A 7 -0.92 12.63 -15.09
N LEU A 8 -0.51 12.64 -16.34
CA LEU A 8 -1.15 11.84 -17.37
C LEU A 8 -0.82 10.38 -17.23
N GLU A 9 0.34 10.13 -16.67
CA GLU A 9 0.66 8.77 -16.36
C GLU A 9 0.04 8.48 -15.04
N SER A 10 -1.16 7.99 -15.09
CA SER A 10 -1.92 7.65 -13.91
C SER A 10 -1.14 6.68 -13.04
N ALA A 11 -1.65 6.42 -11.86
CA ALA A 11 -1.06 5.39 -11.02
C ALA A 11 -1.05 4.05 -11.75
N GLU A 12 -1.93 3.86 -12.72
CA GLU A 12 -1.94 2.64 -13.53
C GLU A 12 -0.68 2.51 -14.36
N ASP A 13 -0.09 3.65 -14.75
CA ASP A 13 1.17 3.65 -15.49
C ASP A 13 2.36 3.66 -14.53
N ALA A 14 2.23 4.31 -13.39
CA ALA A 14 3.31 4.38 -12.41
C ALA A 14 3.57 3.03 -11.76
N VAL A 15 2.53 2.23 -11.55
CA VAL A 15 2.64 0.88 -11.04
C VAL A 15 1.96 -0.05 -12.03
N LYS A 16 2.51 -1.24 -12.17
CA LYS A 16 1.92 -2.22 -13.07
C LYS A 16 0.68 -2.80 -12.42
N ASN A 17 -0.39 -2.83 -13.16
CA ASN A 17 -1.62 -3.41 -12.66
C ASN A 17 -2.30 -4.24 -13.73
N LYS A 18 -3.22 -5.09 -13.30
CA LYS A 18 -3.97 -5.95 -14.18
C LYS A 18 -5.33 -6.22 -13.56
N LEU A 19 -6.37 -6.00 -14.34
CA LEU A 19 -7.72 -6.36 -13.92
C LEU A 19 -7.87 -7.88 -14.05
N LEU A 20 -8.16 -8.53 -12.92
CA LEU A 20 -8.23 -9.98 -12.86
C LEU A 20 -9.65 -10.52 -12.91
N GLN A 21 -10.65 -9.71 -12.63
CA GLN A 21 -12.00 -10.20 -12.49
C GLN A 21 -13.01 -9.17 -12.96
N HIS A 22 -14.04 -9.66 -13.64
CA HIS A 22 -15.19 -8.88 -14.07
C HIS A 22 -16.44 -9.32 -13.32
N GLY A 23 -17.55 -8.68 -13.58
CA GLY A 23 -18.83 -9.05 -13.00
C GLY A 23 -19.18 -8.13 -11.85
N THR A 24 -19.54 -8.71 -10.70
CA THR A 24 -20.00 -7.92 -9.56
C THR A 24 -18.88 -7.14 -8.85
N GLY A 25 -17.64 -7.48 -9.14
CA GLY A 25 -16.51 -6.79 -8.57
C GLY A 25 -15.32 -6.81 -9.49
N ARG A 26 -14.36 -5.95 -9.21
CA ARG A 26 -13.12 -5.88 -9.96
C ARG A 26 -11.96 -6.12 -9.01
N THR A 27 -11.01 -6.92 -9.45
CA THR A 27 -9.79 -7.17 -8.70
C THR A 27 -8.60 -6.80 -9.57
N TYR A 28 -7.71 -6.02 -9.01
CA TYR A 28 -6.48 -5.61 -9.70
C TYR A 28 -5.28 -6.23 -9.02
N ALA A 29 -4.33 -6.69 -9.82
CA ALA A 29 -3.01 -7.03 -9.33
C ALA A 29 -2.13 -5.81 -9.58
N ILE A 30 -1.58 -5.27 -8.52
CA ILE A 30 -0.75 -4.08 -8.58
C ILE A 30 0.66 -4.46 -8.15
N VAL A 31 1.63 -4.20 -9.01
CA VAL A 31 3.03 -4.49 -8.69
C VAL A 31 3.76 -3.17 -8.51
N MET A 32 4.31 -2.98 -7.31
CA MET A 32 5.14 -1.82 -7.01
C MET A 32 6.60 -2.22 -7.12
N GLU A 33 7.37 -1.37 -7.76
CA GLU A 33 8.79 -1.61 -7.97
C GLU A 33 9.60 -0.87 -6.92
N THR A 34 10.86 -1.22 -6.81
CA THR A 34 11.76 -0.62 -5.82
C THR A 34 11.63 0.91 -5.81
N GLY A 35 11.38 1.45 -4.63
CA GLY A 35 11.27 2.88 -4.43
C GLY A 35 9.85 3.41 -4.46
N ASP A 36 8.90 2.68 -5.01
CA ASP A 36 7.51 3.12 -5.01
C ASP A 36 6.99 3.15 -3.57
N GLU A 37 6.42 4.27 -3.17
CA GLU A 37 5.90 4.43 -1.82
C GLU A 37 4.47 3.89 -1.75
N VAL A 38 4.23 2.99 -0.81
CA VAL A 38 3.00 2.19 -0.78
C VAL A 38 1.74 3.03 -0.66
N VAL A 39 1.68 3.87 0.37
CA VAL A 39 0.47 4.63 0.66
C VAL A 39 0.16 5.61 -0.48
N GLY A 40 1.19 6.29 -0.95
CA GLY A 40 1.04 7.24 -2.05
C GLY A 40 0.58 6.59 -3.34
N CYS A 41 1.16 5.44 -3.68
CA CYS A 41 0.78 4.73 -4.89
C CYS A 41 -0.66 4.22 -4.82
N LEU A 42 -1.08 3.70 -3.68
CA LEU A 42 -2.45 3.23 -3.52
C LEU A 42 -3.44 4.38 -3.59
N ALA A 43 -3.12 5.50 -2.96
CA ALA A 43 -3.98 6.67 -3.01
C ALA A 43 -4.12 7.20 -4.45
N ALA A 44 -3.00 7.27 -5.16
CA ALA A 44 -3.02 7.74 -6.54
C ALA A 44 -3.80 6.79 -7.45
N PHE A 45 -3.62 5.48 -7.25
CA PHE A 45 -4.37 4.50 -8.02
C PHE A 45 -5.88 4.65 -7.79
N ALA A 46 -6.28 4.79 -6.54
CA ALA A 46 -7.69 4.93 -6.21
C ALA A 46 -8.29 6.20 -6.82
N ARG A 47 -7.53 7.28 -6.81
CA ARG A 47 -7.99 8.53 -7.40
C ARG A 47 -8.10 8.41 -8.91
N ASP A 48 -7.08 7.90 -9.56
CA ASP A 48 -7.04 7.84 -11.02
C ASP A 48 -8.04 6.83 -11.58
N ALA A 49 -8.30 5.75 -10.86
CA ALA A 49 -9.26 4.73 -11.29
C ALA A 49 -10.69 5.05 -10.81
N HIS A 50 -10.88 6.18 -10.16
CA HIS A 50 -12.18 6.64 -9.66
C HIS A 50 -12.86 5.62 -8.75
N LEU A 51 -12.06 5.04 -7.85
CA LEU A 51 -12.61 4.07 -6.90
C LEU A 51 -13.31 4.80 -5.77
N SER A 52 -14.38 4.21 -5.24
CA SER A 52 -15.02 4.74 -4.03
C SER A 52 -14.64 3.94 -2.81
N LYS A 53 -14.41 2.64 -2.98
CA LYS A 53 -14.13 1.76 -1.86
C LYS A 53 -13.42 0.52 -2.35
N ALA A 54 -12.37 0.11 -1.63
CA ALA A 54 -11.61 -1.08 -1.99
C ALA A 54 -10.95 -1.70 -0.77
N GLU A 55 -10.65 -2.98 -0.88
CA GLU A 55 -9.85 -3.70 0.09
C GLU A 55 -8.61 -4.20 -0.62
N PHE A 56 -7.53 -4.37 0.13
CA PHE A 56 -6.31 -4.89 -0.49
C PHE A 56 -5.53 -5.76 0.49
N LYS A 57 -4.70 -6.60 -0.11
CA LYS A 57 -3.71 -7.39 0.61
C LYS A 57 -2.45 -7.46 -0.23
N GLY A 58 -1.32 -7.63 0.42
CA GLY A 58 -0.06 -7.63 -0.30
C GLY A 58 1.00 -8.49 0.33
N LEU A 59 1.98 -8.83 -0.49
CA LEU A 59 3.16 -9.58 -0.08
C LEU A 59 4.37 -9.04 -0.85
N GLY A 60 5.54 -9.22 -0.28
CA GLY A 60 6.77 -8.79 -0.93
C GLY A 60 7.75 -8.25 0.08
N GLY A 61 8.40 -7.16 -0.26
CA GLY A 61 9.39 -6.54 0.59
C GLY A 61 9.25 -5.03 0.63
N LEU A 62 9.71 -4.47 1.74
CA LEU A 62 9.69 -3.03 1.96
C LEU A 62 11.01 -2.59 2.57
N ARG A 63 11.29 -1.31 2.46
CA ARG A 63 12.37 -0.66 3.19
C ARG A 63 11.92 0.73 3.60
N GLU A 64 12.67 1.33 4.51
CA GLU A 64 12.35 2.66 5.02
C GLU A 64 10.91 2.70 5.50
N VAL A 65 10.61 1.76 6.39
CA VAL A 65 9.24 1.58 6.89
C VAL A 65 9.07 2.39 8.16
N LEU A 66 7.92 3.05 8.26
CA LEU A 66 7.50 3.69 9.49
C LEU A 66 6.18 3.06 9.90
N LEU A 67 6.18 2.38 11.05
CA LEU A 67 4.98 1.78 11.59
C LEU A 67 4.45 2.61 12.75
N GLY A 68 3.13 2.71 12.83
CA GLY A 68 2.45 3.29 13.98
C GLY A 68 1.89 2.17 14.83
N CYS A 69 2.31 2.10 16.08
CA CYS A 69 1.92 1.05 17.01
C CYS A 69 1.14 1.65 18.17
N PHE A 70 0.35 0.81 18.84
CA PHE A 70 -0.44 1.21 19.99
C PHE A 70 -1.33 2.41 19.68
N GLU A 71 -2.20 2.25 18.71
CA GLU A 71 -3.14 3.30 18.35
C GLU A 71 -4.22 3.48 19.40
N ILE A 72 -4.50 4.74 19.71
CA ILE A 72 -5.62 5.10 20.57
C ILE A 72 -6.37 6.20 19.81
N ASP A 73 -7.67 6.00 19.61
CA ASP A 73 -8.53 6.94 18.89
C ASP A 73 -8.00 7.28 17.49
N GLY A 74 -7.40 6.27 16.83
CA GLY A 74 -6.89 6.44 15.49
C GLY A 74 -5.55 7.15 15.40
N HIS A 75 -4.92 7.43 16.54
CA HIS A 75 -3.61 8.08 16.56
C HIS A 75 -2.54 7.15 17.09
N PRO A 76 -1.45 6.94 16.34
CA PRO A 76 -0.37 6.09 16.83
C PRO A 76 0.34 6.74 18.01
N ARG A 77 0.59 5.94 19.04
CA ARG A 77 1.30 6.39 20.23
C ARG A 77 2.80 6.17 20.12
N VAL A 78 3.19 5.13 19.39
CA VAL A 78 4.59 4.79 19.20
C VAL A 78 4.84 4.66 17.71
N ARG A 79 5.90 5.28 17.23
CA ARG A 79 6.33 5.16 15.85
C ARG A 79 7.61 4.37 15.81
N VAL A 80 7.64 3.35 14.97
CA VAL A 80 8.79 2.46 14.84
C VAL A 80 9.35 2.60 13.44
N PRO A 81 10.53 3.24 13.31
CA PRO A 81 11.19 3.32 12.00
C PRO A 81 12.06 2.08 11.79
N LEU A 82 11.95 1.48 10.61
CA LEU A 82 12.78 0.36 10.21
C LEU A 82 13.43 0.74 8.89
N THR A 83 14.72 1.05 8.93
CA THR A 83 15.42 1.60 7.76
C THR A 83 15.88 0.52 6.80
N GLU A 84 16.19 -0.66 7.31
CA GLU A 84 16.69 -1.75 6.47
C GLU A 84 15.56 -2.51 5.79
N PRO A 85 15.87 -3.24 4.72
CA PRO A 85 14.85 -4.03 4.04
C PRO A 85 14.20 -5.04 4.97
N VAL A 86 12.90 -5.18 4.84
CA VAL A 86 12.11 -6.14 5.63
C VAL A 86 11.22 -6.94 4.70
N GLY A 87 10.89 -8.15 5.12
CA GLY A 87 9.91 -8.97 4.41
C GLY A 87 8.52 -8.65 4.90
N VAL A 88 7.56 -8.61 3.99
CA VAL A 88 6.17 -8.37 4.34
C VAL A 88 5.50 -9.72 4.58
N MET A 89 5.14 -9.97 5.83
CA MET A 89 4.43 -11.19 6.20
C MET A 89 2.94 -11.03 5.99
N SER A 90 2.45 -9.82 6.19
CA SER A 90 1.05 -9.49 5.99
C SER A 90 0.94 -8.01 5.70
N LEU A 91 0.16 -7.69 4.70
CA LEU A 91 -0.23 -6.31 4.43
C LEU A 91 -1.69 -6.36 4.03
N VAL A 92 -2.53 -5.76 4.84
CA VAL A 92 -3.98 -5.72 4.57
C VAL A 92 -4.49 -4.33 4.86
N GLY A 93 -5.54 -3.95 4.19
CA GLY A 93 -6.12 -2.67 4.46
C GLY A 93 -7.30 -2.37 3.56
N ASN A 94 -7.76 -1.16 3.67
CA ASN A 94 -8.83 -0.70 2.83
C ASN A 94 -8.59 0.75 2.40
N ILE A 95 -9.32 1.12 1.36
CA ILE A 95 -9.29 2.47 0.81
C ILE A 95 -10.73 2.94 0.75
N ALA A 96 -10.95 4.17 1.22
CA ALA A 96 -12.24 4.83 1.08
C ALA A 96 -11.98 6.22 0.49
N VAL A 97 -12.83 6.63 -0.44
CA VAL A 97 -12.72 7.95 -1.04
C VAL A 97 -13.85 8.80 -0.52
N SER A 98 -13.49 9.94 0.07
CA SER A 98 -14.43 10.88 0.63
C SER A 98 -14.08 12.26 0.10
N ASP A 99 -15.06 12.92 -0.54
CA ASP A 99 -14.85 14.23 -1.13
C ASP A 99 -13.69 14.25 -2.12
N GLY A 100 -13.56 13.17 -2.90
CA GLY A 100 -12.52 13.06 -3.90
C GLY A 100 -11.14 12.73 -3.34
N GLU A 101 -11.02 12.56 -2.03
CA GLU A 101 -9.75 12.27 -1.39
C GLU A 101 -9.69 10.83 -0.90
N PRO A 102 -8.75 10.03 -1.45
CA PRO A 102 -8.57 8.67 -0.97
C PRO A 102 -7.95 8.64 0.42
N LYS A 103 -8.51 7.81 1.28
CA LYS A 103 -7.93 7.49 2.56
C LYS A 103 -7.51 6.04 2.54
N VAL A 104 -6.21 5.79 2.67
CA VAL A 104 -5.64 4.46 2.69
C VAL A 104 -5.36 4.09 4.13
N ASP A 105 -5.83 2.93 4.53
CA ASP A 105 -5.66 2.45 5.91
C ASP A 105 -4.96 1.10 5.89
N PRO A 106 -3.62 1.08 5.80
CA PRO A 106 -2.86 -0.16 5.70
C PRO A 106 -2.34 -0.63 7.04
N HIS A 107 -2.38 -1.94 7.25
CA HIS A 107 -1.82 -2.58 8.43
C HIS A 107 -0.85 -3.65 7.97
N ALA A 108 0.32 -3.67 8.56
CA ALA A 108 1.38 -4.54 8.12
C ALA A 108 2.02 -5.29 9.27
N VAL A 109 2.48 -6.51 8.97
CA VAL A 109 3.41 -7.24 9.81
C VAL A 109 4.63 -7.48 8.95
N VAL A 110 5.78 -7.01 9.42
CA VAL A 110 7.03 -7.11 8.68
C VAL A 110 8.07 -7.85 9.52
N ARG A 111 9.02 -8.47 8.84
CA ARG A 111 10.06 -9.27 9.48
C ARG A 111 11.43 -8.76 9.09
N GLN A 112 12.26 -8.53 10.09
CA GLN A 112 13.62 -8.10 9.89
C GLN A 112 14.55 -9.29 9.65
N ALA A 113 15.77 -9.01 9.21
CA ALA A 113 16.74 -10.03 8.90
C ALA A 113 17.09 -10.91 10.11
N ASP A 114 16.99 -10.35 11.31
CA ASP A 114 17.27 -11.11 12.54
C ASP A 114 16.11 -12.00 12.97
N GLY A 115 15.02 -12.00 12.20
CA GLY A 115 13.85 -12.82 12.50
C GLY A 115 12.79 -12.14 13.34
N SER A 116 13.09 -10.96 13.88
CA SER A 116 12.09 -10.23 14.67
C SER A 116 10.99 -9.70 13.77
N ALA A 117 9.79 -9.63 14.32
CA ALA A 117 8.62 -9.13 13.58
C ALA A 117 8.03 -7.93 14.28
N TRP A 118 7.53 -7.01 13.48
CA TRP A 118 6.88 -5.79 13.95
C TRP A 118 5.57 -5.62 13.23
N GLY A 119 4.54 -5.22 13.94
CA GLY A 119 3.23 -5.00 13.35
C GLY A 119 2.67 -3.66 13.74
N GLY A 120 1.88 -3.08 12.86
CA GLY A 120 1.21 -1.83 13.11
C GLY A 120 0.63 -1.23 11.86
N ARG A 121 0.15 0.00 11.98
CA ARG A 121 -0.31 0.74 10.81
C ARG A 121 0.91 1.16 9.99
N LEU A 122 0.84 0.93 8.69
CA LEU A 122 1.92 1.35 7.81
C LEU A 122 1.74 2.83 7.50
N LEU A 123 2.58 3.65 8.11
CA LEU A 123 2.54 5.10 7.88
C LEU A 123 3.33 5.47 6.64
N GLU A 124 4.41 4.76 6.40
CA GLU A 124 5.24 4.96 5.24
C GLU A 124 6.00 3.68 4.95
N GLY A 125 6.22 3.39 3.68
CA GLY A 125 7.04 2.26 3.28
C GLY A 125 7.28 2.29 1.78
N HIS A 126 8.45 1.81 1.37
CA HIS A 126 8.83 1.79 -0.03
C HIS A 126 9.08 0.35 -0.47
N ALA A 127 8.58 0.00 -1.63
CA ALA A 127 8.75 -1.36 -2.14
C ALA A 127 10.24 -1.66 -2.33
N CYS A 128 10.66 -2.88 -1.96
CA CYS A 128 12.04 -3.30 -2.11
C CYS A 128 12.14 -4.82 -1.93
N PRO A 129 12.48 -5.60 -2.93
CA PRO A 129 12.67 -5.19 -4.32
C PRO A 129 11.36 -4.96 -5.06
N SER A 130 10.28 -5.53 -4.56
CA SER A 130 8.96 -5.33 -5.14
C SER A 130 7.89 -5.66 -4.12
N LEU A 131 6.70 -5.17 -4.37
CA LEU A 131 5.53 -5.46 -3.55
C LEU A 131 4.37 -5.75 -4.48
N GLU A 132 3.70 -6.87 -4.25
CA GLU A 132 2.53 -7.23 -5.03
C GLU A 132 1.29 -7.07 -4.19
N ILE A 133 0.30 -6.40 -4.74
CA ILE A 133 -0.95 -6.12 -4.05
C ILE A 133 -2.12 -6.62 -4.88
N LEU A 134 -3.06 -7.30 -4.21
CA LEU A 134 -4.35 -7.60 -4.80
C LEU A 134 -5.36 -6.62 -4.20
N LEU A 135 -6.01 -5.88 -5.07
CA LEU A 135 -6.95 -4.85 -4.67
C LEU A 135 -8.32 -5.19 -5.25
N SER A 136 -9.29 -5.33 -4.37
CA SER A 136 -10.67 -5.67 -4.75
C SER A 136 -11.56 -4.47 -4.52
N VAL A 137 -12.26 -4.09 -5.57
CA VAL A 137 -13.13 -2.91 -5.54
C VAL A 137 -14.52 -3.32 -5.12
N SER A 138 -15.06 -2.56 -4.17
CA SER A 138 -16.44 -2.74 -3.69
C SER A 138 -17.22 -1.50 -4.09
N ASP A 139 -18.07 -1.65 -5.06
CA ASP A 139 -18.94 -0.55 -5.48
C ASP A 139 -20.35 -0.75 -4.97
#